data_0bdf7eb9f2c3ba64b23379cbc43f6769
#
_entry.id   0bdf7eb9f2c3ba64b23379cbc43f6769
#
_cell.length_a   1.000
_cell.length_b   1.000
_cell.length_c   1.000
_cell.angle_alpha   90.00
_cell.angle_beta   90.00
_cell.angle_gamma   90.00
#
_symmetry.space_group_name_H-M   'P 1'
#
loop_
_entity.id
_entity.type
_entity.pdbx_description
1 polymer ?
#
loop_
_entity_poly.entity_id
_entity_poly.type
_entity_poly.pdbx_seq_one_letter_code
_entity_poly.pdbx_strand_id
1 'polypeptide(L)'
;MKKTLLAAAGAFVLVVLLLVIWVVRTLSDLPDVTALKHYRPAAASEVLDRNGALLVHYFDRKFRIWAPIASIPDSVIQAVVTAEDDTFFGHQGINYKAVWDALRHDVQKKRFARGGSTITQQMIKNVLLSKEKTLSRKFREFVLARKAEDILTKRQILEIYLNEVEWGENIYGIEAAGQYYFDKHAAELTKAEAALLAGMLPNPRYYNPYKRMDKARQRQEQVLFNMFQAKLMTQDEYGQAMDAPVKLREASSRRFDLSMLSGGSGRPCHLKALEEVLLAYVGEYGLYRQGLTIRTTIDKSLQDGLIASSPTGTVSPGAVPDRALLIKEGNEVRALSCEGHEDPARFFLSSLGTPNLAYELIVVPLEAIRKNEIIVPQPSVTKPAADAPSEPGSERQ
;
A
#
# COMPACT_ATOMS: atom_id res chain seq x y z
N MET A 1 -55.88 2.70 -32.50
CA MET A 1 -55.41 3.58 -31.40
C MET A 1 -55.62 2.97 -30.01
N LYS A 2 -56.79 2.58 -29.52
CA LYS A 2 -56.95 2.05 -28.15
C LYS A 2 -56.14 0.76 -27.88
N LYS A 3 -56.04 -0.20 -28.80
CA LYS A 3 -55.25 -1.44 -28.65
C LYS A 3 -53.77 -1.18 -28.61
N THR A 4 -53.23 -0.24 -29.37
CA THR A 4 -51.81 0.16 -29.35
C THR A 4 -51.43 0.89 -28.06
N LEU A 5 -52.33 1.72 -27.53
CA LEU A 5 -52.15 2.41 -26.25
C LEU A 5 -52.13 1.41 -25.06
N LEU A 6 -53.01 0.42 -25.06
CA LEU A 6 -53.05 -0.65 -24.06
C LEU A 6 -51.76 -1.52 -24.12
N ALA A 7 -51.30 -1.87 -25.30
CA ALA A 7 -50.07 -2.61 -25.49
C ALA A 7 -48.84 -1.81 -25.00
N ALA A 8 -48.77 -0.50 -25.30
CA ALA A 8 -47.71 0.36 -24.81
C ALA A 8 -47.73 0.51 -23.27
N ALA A 9 -48.91 0.66 -22.68
CA ALA A 9 -49.07 0.69 -21.21
C ALA A 9 -48.66 -0.62 -20.57
N GLY A 10 -49.03 -1.77 -21.14
CA GLY A 10 -48.62 -3.10 -20.64
C GLY A 10 -47.09 -3.31 -20.72
N ALA A 11 -46.48 -2.91 -21.83
CA ALA A 11 -45.02 -2.93 -21.99
C ALA A 11 -44.29 -2.02 -20.97
N PHE A 12 -44.82 -0.84 -20.72
CA PHE A 12 -44.28 0.08 -19.72
C PHE A 12 -44.35 -0.54 -18.30
N VAL A 13 -45.50 -1.10 -17.90
CA VAL A 13 -45.67 -1.76 -16.61
C VAL A 13 -44.68 -2.93 -16.45
N LEU A 14 -44.51 -3.73 -17.51
CA LEU A 14 -43.56 -4.84 -17.49
C LEU A 14 -42.11 -4.34 -17.30
N VAL A 15 -41.71 -3.28 -18.01
CA VAL A 15 -40.37 -2.67 -17.85
C VAL A 15 -40.17 -2.15 -16.42
N VAL A 16 -41.15 -1.47 -15.84
CA VAL A 16 -41.10 -1.00 -14.46
C VAL A 16 -41.00 -2.16 -13.49
N LEU A 17 -41.76 -3.22 -13.67
CA LEU A 17 -41.70 -4.42 -12.82
C LEU A 17 -40.32 -5.09 -12.89
N LEU A 18 -39.75 -5.26 -14.08
CA LEU A 18 -38.42 -5.81 -14.27
C LEU A 18 -37.36 -4.92 -13.63
N LEU A 19 -37.49 -3.59 -13.72
CA LEU A 19 -36.60 -2.65 -13.07
C LEU A 19 -36.68 -2.77 -11.54
N VAL A 20 -37.87 -2.88 -10.96
CA VAL A 20 -38.08 -3.06 -9.52
C VAL A 20 -37.44 -4.36 -9.06
N ILE A 21 -37.68 -5.47 -9.78
CA ILE A 21 -37.07 -6.77 -9.48
C ILE A 21 -35.54 -6.68 -9.52
N TRP A 22 -34.99 -6.00 -10.54
CA TRP A 22 -33.54 -5.80 -10.67
C TRP A 22 -32.98 -4.97 -9.50
N VAL A 23 -33.65 -3.88 -9.13
CA VAL A 23 -33.25 -3.05 -7.96
C VAL A 23 -33.30 -3.87 -6.68
N VAL A 24 -34.40 -4.57 -6.40
CA VAL A 24 -34.55 -5.40 -5.19
C VAL A 24 -33.45 -6.45 -5.12
N ARG A 25 -33.20 -7.20 -6.21
CA ARG A 25 -32.12 -8.19 -6.27
C ARG A 25 -30.73 -7.58 -6.11
N THR A 26 -30.50 -6.39 -6.66
CA THR A 26 -29.19 -5.72 -6.55
C THR A 26 -28.93 -5.24 -5.12
N LEU A 27 -29.99 -4.91 -4.36
CA LEU A 27 -29.90 -4.41 -2.99
C LEU A 27 -30.01 -5.49 -1.92
N SER A 28 -30.50 -6.71 -2.26
CA SER A 28 -30.67 -7.80 -1.27
C SER A 28 -29.36 -8.28 -0.65
N ASP A 29 -28.24 -8.23 -1.42
CA ASP A 29 -26.95 -8.77 -1.02
C ASP A 29 -25.90 -7.66 -0.85
N LEU A 30 -26.29 -6.53 -0.24
CA LEU A 30 -25.34 -5.47 0.04
C LEU A 30 -24.43 -5.85 1.21
N PRO A 31 -23.10 -5.67 1.08
CA PRO A 31 -22.19 -5.84 2.20
C PRO A 31 -22.52 -4.87 3.33
N ASP A 32 -22.23 -5.30 4.55
CA ASP A 32 -22.37 -4.45 5.73
C ASP A 32 -21.29 -3.35 5.74
N VAL A 33 -21.74 -2.11 5.70
CA VAL A 33 -20.84 -0.95 5.76
C VAL A 33 -20.29 -0.70 7.16
N THR A 34 -20.90 -1.25 8.22
CA THR A 34 -20.45 -1.04 9.61
C THR A 34 -19.07 -1.63 9.85
N ALA A 35 -18.70 -2.68 9.10
CA ALA A 35 -17.35 -3.25 9.10
C ALA A 35 -16.26 -2.23 8.74
N LEU A 36 -16.61 -1.15 8.02
CA LEU A 36 -15.64 -0.09 7.67
C LEU A 36 -15.14 0.69 8.89
N LYS A 37 -15.88 0.74 10.00
CA LYS A 37 -15.44 1.42 11.23
C LYS A 37 -14.17 0.80 11.83
N HIS A 38 -14.00 -0.49 11.63
CA HIS A 38 -12.86 -1.27 12.15
C HIS A 38 -12.04 -1.88 11.02
N TYR A 39 -12.13 -1.27 9.84
CA TYR A 39 -11.45 -1.79 8.67
C TYR A 39 -9.92 -1.75 8.84
N ARG A 40 -9.31 -2.91 8.71
CA ARG A 40 -7.85 -3.07 8.66
C ARG A 40 -7.52 -4.07 7.55
N PRO A 41 -6.93 -3.62 6.44
CA PRO A 41 -6.50 -4.51 5.37
C PRO A 41 -5.25 -5.28 5.77
N ALA A 42 -4.98 -6.35 5.01
CA ALA A 42 -3.69 -6.99 5.08
C ALA A 42 -2.57 -5.98 4.77
N ALA A 43 -1.62 -5.87 5.70
CA ALA A 43 -0.49 -4.95 5.61
C ALA A 43 0.84 -5.71 5.69
N ALA A 44 1.89 -5.14 5.09
CA ALA A 44 3.23 -5.67 5.15
C ALA A 44 3.78 -5.56 6.57
N SER A 45 4.46 -6.60 7.04
CA SER A 45 5.27 -6.51 8.24
C SER A 45 6.64 -5.95 7.91
N GLU A 46 7.13 -5.03 8.73
CA GLU A 46 8.49 -4.51 8.64
C GLU A 46 9.40 -5.22 9.63
N VAL A 47 10.57 -5.59 9.15
CA VAL A 47 11.59 -6.24 9.97
C VAL A 47 12.77 -5.31 10.12
N LEU A 48 13.07 -4.96 11.35
CA LEU A 48 14.10 -4.00 11.71
C LEU A 48 15.30 -4.72 12.31
N ASP A 49 16.45 -4.11 12.15
CA ASP A 49 17.66 -4.52 12.87
C ASP A 49 17.61 -4.15 14.37
N ARG A 50 18.63 -4.48 15.13
CA ARG A 50 18.77 -4.15 16.56
C ARG A 50 18.71 -2.64 16.83
N ASN A 51 19.12 -1.81 15.87
CA ASN A 51 19.23 -0.35 15.97
C ASN A 51 17.99 0.37 15.41
N GLY A 52 17.03 -0.39 14.86
CA GLY A 52 15.82 0.14 14.24
C GLY A 52 15.94 0.42 12.73
N ALA A 53 17.05 0.05 12.10
CA ALA A 53 17.20 0.16 10.66
C ALA A 53 16.41 -0.92 9.93
N LEU A 54 15.70 -0.55 8.87
CA LEU A 54 14.92 -1.49 8.07
C LEU A 54 15.82 -2.54 7.41
N LEU A 55 15.49 -3.82 7.63
CA LEU A 55 16.09 -4.96 6.93
C LEU A 55 15.26 -5.37 5.72
N VAL A 56 13.97 -5.63 5.92
CA VAL A 56 13.06 -6.13 4.87
C VAL A 56 11.61 -5.94 5.26
N HIS A 57 10.72 -5.89 4.25
CA HIS A 57 9.28 -6.05 4.45
C HIS A 57 8.82 -7.43 3.96
N TYR A 58 7.93 -8.07 4.73
CA TYR A 58 7.24 -9.29 4.30
C TYR A 58 5.76 -9.00 4.08
N PHE A 59 5.21 -9.44 2.94
CA PHE A 59 3.82 -9.24 2.56
C PHE A 59 3.37 -10.29 1.53
N ASP A 60 2.05 -10.49 1.41
CA ASP A 60 1.49 -11.49 0.48
C ASP A 60 1.55 -10.98 -0.98
N ARG A 61 0.51 -10.30 -1.46
CA ARG A 61 0.39 -9.87 -2.87
C ARG A 61 0.44 -8.37 -3.05
N LYS A 62 0.11 -7.62 -1.99
CA LYS A 62 -0.01 -6.18 -2.01
C LYS A 62 0.98 -5.59 -1.02
N PHE A 63 1.94 -4.86 -1.53
CA PHE A 63 2.79 -4.06 -0.66
C PHE A 63 1.97 -2.90 -0.12
N ARG A 64 1.63 -2.97 1.16
CA ARG A 64 0.85 -1.96 1.87
C ARG A 64 1.39 -1.77 3.27
N ILE A 65 1.61 -0.51 3.61
CA ILE A 65 1.92 -0.07 4.96
C ILE A 65 0.81 0.89 5.37
N TRP A 66 0.18 0.63 6.52
CA TRP A 66 -0.91 1.48 7.00
C TRP A 66 -0.36 2.78 7.58
N ALA A 67 -0.88 3.93 7.13
CA ALA A 67 -0.62 5.25 7.70
C ALA A 67 -1.92 5.80 8.31
N PRO A 68 -1.95 6.08 9.63
CA PRO A 68 -3.08 6.80 10.23
C PRO A 68 -3.24 8.17 9.58
N ILE A 69 -4.48 8.65 9.44
CA ILE A 69 -4.74 9.95 8.81
C ILE A 69 -4.04 11.12 9.51
N ALA A 70 -3.75 11.00 10.80
CA ALA A 70 -3.01 12.00 11.57
C ALA A 70 -1.53 12.11 11.15
N SER A 71 -0.94 11.06 10.59
CA SER A 71 0.44 11.05 10.08
C SER A 71 0.56 11.47 8.61
N ILE A 72 -0.57 11.65 7.91
CA ILE A 72 -0.58 12.04 6.50
C ILE A 72 -0.67 13.56 6.41
N PRO A 73 0.29 14.26 5.77
CA PRO A 73 0.27 15.70 5.64
C PRO A 73 -0.96 16.23 4.91
N ASP A 74 -1.44 17.40 5.31
CA ASP A 74 -2.55 18.04 4.61
C ASP A 74 -2.26 18.31 3.14
N SER A 75 -1.00 18.54 2.77
CA SER A 75 -0.58 18.70 1.37
C SER A 75 -0.88 17.45 0.51
N VAL A 76 -0.72 16.25 1.07
CA VAL A 76 -1.08 14.98 0.39
C VAL A 76 -2.59 14.88 0.24
N ILE A 77 -3.33 15.15 1.33
CA ILE A 77 -4.80 15.12 1.33
C ILE A 77 -5.34 16.11 0.29
N GLN A 78 -4.84 17.34 0.30
CA GLN A 78 -5.24 18.39 -0.64
C GLN A 78 -4.93 18.00 -2.09
N ALA A 79 -3.75 17.47 -2.39
CA ALA A 79 -3.39 17.02 -3.72
C ALA A 79 -4.33 15.93 -4.24
N VAL A 80 -4.63 14.93 -3.40
CA VAL A 80 -5.50 13.81 -3.75
C VAL A 80 -6.96 14.26 -3.93
N VAL A 81 -7.48 15.05 -2.99
CA VAL A 81 -8.85 15.59 -3.08
C VAL A 81 -9.01 16.46 -4.33
N THR A 82 -8.05 17.34 -4.59
CA THR A 82 -8.09 18.21 -5.79
C THR A 82 -8.00 17.40 -7.10
N ALA A 83 -7.24 16.29 -7.09
CA ALA A 83 -7.07 15.46 -8.29
C ALA A 83 -8.26 14.55 -8.59
N GLU A 84 -8.93 14.02 -7.55
CA GLU A 84 -9.94 12.96 -7.68
C GLU A 84 -11.37 13.42 -7.39
N ASP A 85 -11.55 14.39 -6.48
CA ASP A 85 -12.87 14.81 -5.98
C ASP A 85 -12.80 16.17 -5.29
N ASP A 86 -12.66 17.24 -6.04
CA ASP A 86 -12.45 18.61 -5.56
C ASP A 86 -13.55 19.13 -4.62
N THR A 87 -14.73 18.53 -4.69
CA THR A 87 -15.88 18.85 -3.84
C THR A 87 -16.12 17.83 -2.73
N PHE A 88 -15.17 16.96 -2.44
CA PHE A 88 -15.30 15.86 -1.48
C PHE A 88 -15.91 16.25 -0.14
N PHE A 89 -15.48 17.36 0.44
CA PHE A 89 -15.98 17.84 1.72
C PHE A 89 -17.39 18.43 1.65
N GLY A 90 -17.92 18.72 0.45
CA GLY A 90 -19.22 19.38 0.26
C GLY A 90 -20.38 18.45 -0.08
N HIS A 91 -20.12 17.17 -0.35
CA HIS A 91 -21.18 16.21 -0.70
C HIS A 91 -21.19 15.02 0.26
N GLN A 92 -22.28 14.23 0.20
CA GLN A 92 -22.47 13.02 1.03
C GLN A 92 -22.32 11.75 0.18
N GLY A 93 -21.08 11.47 -0.27
CA GLY A 93 -20.71 10.26 -0.99
C GLY A 93 -20.97 10.30 -2.49
N ILE A 94 -21.85 11.16 -2.97
CA ILE A 94 -22.20 11.30 -4.38
C ILE A 94 -22.16 12.77 -4.77
N ASN A 95 -21.40 13.09 -5.80
CA ASN A 95 -21.42 14.39 -6.44
C ASN A 95 -22.44 14.39 -7.59
N TYR A 96 -23.70 14.72 -7.27
CA TYR A 96 -24.78 14.73 -8.28
C TYR A 96 -24.52 15.72 -9.42
N LYS A 97 -23.85 16.85 -9.14
CA LYS A 97 -23.49 17.84 -10.15
C LYS A 97 -22.50 17.25 -11.14
N ALA A 98 -21.42 16.62 -10.64
CA ALA A 98 -20.43 15.98 -11.51
C ALA A 98 -21.03 14.84 -12.33
N VAL A 99 -21.94 14.06 -11.76
CA VAL A 99 -22.69 13.01 -12.50
C VAL A 99 -23.52 13.63 -13.64
N TRP A 100 -24.21 14.73 -13.37
CA TRP A 100 -25.02 15.43 -14.38
C TRP A 100 -24.16 16.05 -15.49
N ASP A 101 -23.05 16.68 -15.12
CA ASP A 101 -22.11 17.29 -16.06
C ASP A 101 -21.43 16.22 -16.94
N ALA A 102 -21.07 15.07 -16.36
CA ALA A 102 -20.55 13.92 -17.09
C ALA A 102 -21.60 13.39 -18.11
N LEU A 103 -22.84 13.22 -17.70
CA LEU A 103 -23.93 12.78 -18.58
C LEU A 103 -24.13 13.73 -19.76
N ARG A 104 -24.12 15.04 -19.52
CA ARG A 104 -24.24 16.05 -20.59
C ARG A 104 -23.07 15.98 -21.57
N HIS A 105 -21.86 15.85 -21.05
CA HIS A 105 -20.64 15.83 -21.85
C HIS A 105 -20.51 14.54 -22.68
N ASP A 106 -20.90 13.39 -22.10
CA ASP A 106 -20.85 12.07 -22.76
C ASP A 106 -21.85 11.98 -23.90
N VAL A 107 -23.04 12.58 -23.73
CA VAL A 107 -24.02 12.71 -24.82
C VAL A 107 -23.47 13.55 -25.97
N GLN A 108 -22.71 14.62 -25.69
CA GLN A 108 -22.13 15.50 -26.71
C GLN A 108 -20.93 14.88 -27.45
N LYS A 109 -20.07 14.12 -26.75
CA LYS A 109 -18.79 13.60 -27.29
C LYS A 109 -18.80 12.12 -27.66
N LYS A 110 -19.88 11.38 -27.42
CA LYS A 110 -19.99 9.92 -27.64
C LYS A 110 -18.84 9.14 -27.00
N ARG A 111 -18.28 9.63 -25.88
CA ARG A 111 -17.20 8.99 -25.10
C ARG A 111 -17.57 9.04 -23.63
N PHE A 112 -17.46 7.90 -22.95
CA PHE A 112 -17.59 7.87 -21.49
C PHE A 112 -16.45 8.66 -20.86
N ALA A 113 -16.75 9.85 -20.32
CA ALA A 113 -15.77 10.66 -19.62
C ALA A 113 -15.36 9.95 -18.32
N ARG A 114 -14.06 9.82 -18.09
CA ARG A 114 -13.51 9.41 -16.80
C ARG A 114 -13.57 10.62 -15.87
N GLY A 115 -14.20 10.50 -14.69
CA GLY A 115 -14.12 11.56 -13.67
C GLY A 115 -15.36 11.74 -12.79
N GLY A 116 -16.43 10.98 -13.00
CA GLY A 116 -17.66 11.15 -12.21
C GLY A 116 -17.78 10.32 -10.92
N SER A 117 -16.73 9.62 -10.47
CA SER A 117 -16.78 8.82 -9.25
C SER A 117 -16.07 9.56 -8.11
N THR A 118 -16.74 9.71 -6.97
CA THR A 118 -16.18 10.34 -5.76
C THR A 118 -15.14 9.46 -5.07
N ILE A 119 -14.34 10.04 -4.17
CA ILE A 119 -13.41 9.32 -3.30
C ILE A 119 -14.15 8.24 -2.49
N THR A 120 -15.33 8.57 -1.94
CA THR A 120 -16.15 7.60 -1.20
C THR A 120 -16.58 6.42 -2.07
N GLN A 121 -17.01 6.67 -3.31
CA GLN A 121 -17.35 5.61 -4.25
C GLN A 121 -16.14 4.74 -4.61
N GLN A 122 -14.97 5.35 -4.80
CA GLN A 122 -13.74 4.62 -5.09
C GLN A 122 -13.32 3.76 -3.88
N MET A 123 -13.41 4.28 -2.65
CA MET A 123 -13.18 3.53 -1.42
C MET A 123 -14.10 2.30 -1.35
N ILE A 124 -15.42 2.49 -1.49
CA ILE A 124 -16.39 1.40 -1.48
C ILE A 124 -16.07 0.33 -2.54
N LYS A 125 -15.77 0.78 -3.76
CA LYS A 125 -15.38 -0.12 -4.85
C LYS A 125 -14.18 -0.98 -4.49
N ASN A 126 -13.17 -0.40 -3.85
CA ASN A 126 -11.91 -1.08 -3.55
C ASN A 126 -12.01 -2.02 -2.36
N VAL A 127 -12.85 -1.67 -1.36
CA VAL A 127 -12.96 -2.41 -0.08
C VAL A 127 -14.07 -3.44 -0.10
N LEU A 128 -15.26 -3.10 -0.59
CA LEU A 128 -16.47 -3.92 -0.41
C LEU A 128 -16.97 -4.60 -1.68
N LEU A 129 -16.52 -4.18 -2.86
CA LEU A 129 -17.10 -4.67 -4.11
C LEU A 129 -16.10 -5.48 -4.95
N SER A 130 -16.64 -6.39 -5.77
CA SER A 130 -15.85 -7.14 -6.75
C SER A 130 -15.30 -6.24 -7.87
N LYS A 131 -14.23 -6.69 -8.54
CA LYS A 131 -13.62 -5.94 -9.67
C LYS A 131 -14.43 -5.98 -10.95
N GLU A 132 -15.57 -6.67 -11.01
CA GLU A 132 -16.42 -6.78 -12.18
C GLU A 132 -17.02 -5.42 -12.57
N LYS A 133 -17.03 -5.11 -13.86
CA LYS A 133 -17.58 -3.85 -14.37
C LYS A 133 -19.02 -4.06 -14.83
N THR A 134 -19.98 -4.06 -13.89
CA THR A 134 -21.42 -4.21 -14.16
C THR A 134 -22.22 -2.99 -13.71
N LEU A 135 -23.39 -2.78 -14.29
CA LEU A 135 -24.33 -1.74 -13.86
C LEU A 135 -24.81 -1.97 -12.43
N SER A 136 -25.08 -3.24 -12.06
CA SER A 136 -25.46 -3.61 -10.69
C SER A 136 -24.38 -3.23 -9.69
N ARG A 137 -23.09 -3.49 -10.00
CA ARG A 137 -21.99 -3.06 -9.15
C ARG A 137 -21.94 -1.54 -9.01
N LYS A 138 -22.11 -0.79 -10.10
CA LYS A 138 -22.11 0.69 -10.03
C LYS A 138 -23.29 1.22 -9.21
N PHE A 139 -24.45 0.60 -9.28
CA PHE A 139 -25.59 0.95 -8.46
C PHE A 139 -25.35 0.63 -6.97
N ARG A 140 -24.79 -0.56 -6.65
CA ARG A 140 -24.36 -0.90 -5.28
C ARG A 140 -23.36 0.11 -4.74
N GLU A 141 -22.38 0.52 -5.54
CA GLU A 141 -21.37 1.53 -5.19
C GLU A 141 -22.03 2.86 -4.78
N PHE A 142 -23.05 3.33 -5.52
CA PHE A 142 -23.82 4.52 -5.15
C PHE A 142 -24.50 4.40 -3.79
N VAL A 143 -25.24 3.31 -3.58
CA VAL A 143 -26.00 3.09 -2.33
C VAL A 143 -25.07 2.93 -1.14
N LEU A 144 -23.98 2.15 -1.29
CA LEU A 144 -23.02 1.91 -0.23
C LEU A 144 -22.21 3.16 0.09
N ALA A 145 -21.85 3.98 -0.91
CA ALA A 145 -21.14 5.24 -0.67
C ALA A 145 -21.99 6.19 0.18
N ARG A 146 -23.29 6.28 -0.09
CA ARG A 146 -24.21 7.09 0.73
C ARG A 146 -24.30 6.56 2.16
N LYS A 147 -24.48 5.23 2.34
CA LYS A 147 -24.51 4.59 3.66
C LYS A 147 -23.20 4.76 4.44
N ALA A 148 -22.05 4.71 3.76
CA ALA A 148 -20.76 4.89 4.41
C ALA A 148 -20.59 6.31 4.99
N GLU A 149 -21.07 7.33 4.28
CA GLU A 149 -21.05 8.72 4.75
C GLU A 149 -21.98 8.97 5.96
N ASP A 150 -22.97 8.11 6.18
CA ASP A 150 -23.84 8.19 7.36
C ASP A 150 -23.14 7.67 8.64
N ILE A 151 -22.08 6.86 8.49
CA ILE A 151 -21.42 6.19 9.62
C ILE A 151 -19.94 6.52 9.78
N LEU A 152 -19.30 7.10 8.78
CA LEU A 152 -17.90 7.50 8.77
C LEU A 152 -17.75 9.00 8.57
N THR A 153 -16.80 9.59 9.24
CA THR A 153 -16.38 10.96 8.96
C THR A 153 -15.57 11.06 7.67
N LYS A 154 -15.49 12.24 7.08
CA LYS A 154 -14.66 12.48 5.90
C LYS A 154 -13.19 12.08 6.09
N ARG A 155 -12.65 12.32 7.29
CA ARG A 155 -11.26 11.91 7.62
C ARG A 155 -11.11 10.38 7.65
N GLN A 156 -12.06 9.65 8.20
CA GLN A 156 -12.05 8.18 8.20
C GLN A 156 -12.17 7.61 6.78
N ILE A 157 -13.01 8.21 5.93
CA ILE A 157 -13.12 7.82 4.52
C ILE A 157 -11.79 8.05 3.79
N LEU A 158 -11.14 9.20 4.00
CA LEU A 158 -9.82 9.50 3.43
C LEU A 158 -8.75 8.55 3.95
N GLU A 159 -8.76 8.22 5.25
CA GLU A 159 -7.81 7.26 5.82
C GLU A 159 -7.90 5.92 5.11
N ILE A 160 -9.11 5.36 5.00
CA ILE A 160 -9.31 4.09 4.29
C ILE A 160 -8.90 4.22 2.84
N TYR A 161 -9.32 5.28 2.15
CA TYR A 161 -9.02 5.50 0.73
C TYR A 161 -7.53 5.58 0.45
N LEU A 162 -6.81 6.44 1.19
CA LEU A 162 -5.37 6.66 1.00
C LEU A 162 -4.53 5.42 1.30
N ASN A 163 -5.04 4.51 2.14
CA ASN A 163 -4.40 3.24 2.44
C ASN A 163 -4.81 2.09 1.50
N GLU A 164 -5.94 2.23 0.75
CA GLU A 164 -6.47 1.18 -0.13
C GLU A 164 -6.23 1.40 -1.61
N VAL A 165 -6.03 2.65 -2.04
CA VAL A 165 -5.85 2.93 -3.46
C VAL A 165 -4.50 2.41 -3.97
N GLU A 166 -4.49 1.92 -5.21
CA GLU A 166 -3.29 1.46 -5.90
C GLU A 166 -2.50 2.67 -6.43
N TRP A 167 -1.25 2.82 -6.01
CA TRP A 167 -0.33 3.87 -6.43
C TRP A 167 0.68 3.40 -7.47
N GLY A 168 0.74 2.12 -7.72
CA GLY A 168 1.64 1.47 -8.66
C GLY A 168 1.32 -0.01 -8.72
N GLU A 169 2.06 -0.76 -9.55
CA GLU A 169 1.84 -2.20 -9.66
C GLU A 169 2.14 -2.89 -8.32
N ASN A 170 1.09 -3.43 -7.70
CA ASN A 170 1.11 -4.05 -6.37
C ASN A 170 1.51 -3.13 -5.20
N ILE A 171 1.52 -1.80 -5.38
CA ILE A 171 1.81 -0.80 -4.35
C ILE A 171 0.49 -0.18 -3.91
N TYR A 172 0.12 -0.38 -2.66
CA TYR A 172 -1.13 0.07 -2.08
C TYR A 172 -0.86 0.93 -0.84
N GLY A 173 -1.57 2.04 -0.74
CA GLY A 173 -1.43 2.98 0.36
C GLY A 173 -0.32 4.00 0.15
N ILE A 174 -0.56 5.19 0.71
CA ILE A 174 0.32 6.37 0.53
C ILE A 174 1.69 6.17 1.19
N GLU A 175 1.76 5.48 2.31
CA GLU A 175 3.02 5.18 3.00
C GLU A 175 3.91 4.28 2.15
N ALA A 176 3.34 3.18 1.63
CA ALA A 176 4.06 2.31 0.72
C ALA A 176 4.49 3.04 -0.57
N ALA A 177 3.67 3.96 -1.08
CA ALA A 177 4.01 4.76 -2.25
C ALA A 177 5.17 5.73 -1.96
N GLY A 178 5.15 6.44 -0.82
CA GLY A 178 6.22 7.33 -0.39
C GLY A 178 7.56 6.60 -0.30
N GLN A 179 7.57 5.47 0.36
CA GLN A 179 8.77 4.64 0.49
C GLN A 179 9.25 4.06 -0.85
N TYR A 180 8.32 3.60 -1.69
CA TYR A 180 8.68 3.01 -2.98
C TYR A 180 9.23 4.01 -3.98
N TYR A 181 8.59 5.18 -4.12
CA TYR A 181 8.98 6.17 -5.11
C TYR A 181 10.09 7.11 -4.65
N PHE A 182 10.12 7.46 -3.35
CA PHE A 182 10.97 8.54 -2.85
C PHE A 182 11.90 8.15 -1.69
N ASP A 183 11.78 6.93 -1.15
CA ASP A 183 12.49 6.50 0.05
C ASP A 183 12.15 7.36 1.28
N LYS A 184 10.87 7.77 1.39
CA LYS A 184 10.35 8.67 2.42
C LYS A 184 9.09 8.12 3.04
N HIS A 185 8.87 8.44 4.31
CA HIS A 185 7.56 8.26 4.93
C HIS A 185 6.54 9.24 4.31
N ALA A 186 5.25 8.87 4.36
CA ALA A 186 4.18 9.75 3.87
C ALA A 186 4.21 11.13 4.53
N ALA A 187 4.60 11.20 5.81
CA ALA A 187 4.75 12.44 6.57
C ALA A 187 5.82 13.40 6.02
N GLU A 188 6.77 12.89 5.23
CA GLU A 188 7.91 13.65 4.71
C GLU A 188 7.73 14.08 3.24
N LEU A 189 6.59 13.73 2.64
CA LEU A 189 6.30 14.05 1.24
C LEU A 189 6.13 15.56 1.05
N THR A 190 6.90 16.10 0.11
CA THR A 190 6.77 17.49 -0.32
C THR A 190 5.48 17.71 -1.13
N LYS A 191 5.05 18.96 -1.30
CA LYS A 191 3.88 19.30 -2.15
C LYS A 191 4.07 18.79 -3.60
N ALA A 192 5.29 18.87 -4.13
CA ALA A 192 5.61 18.39 -5.46
C ALA A 192 5.48 16.85 -5.57
N GLU A 193 6.01 16.12 -4.59
CA GLU A 193 5.91 14.65 -4.54
C GLU A 193 4.45 14.19 -4.33
N ALA A 194 3.72 14.86 -3.43
CA ALA A 194 2.29 14.61 -3.23
C ALA A 194 1.47 14.82 -4.51
N ALA A 195 1.73 15.90 -5.24
CA ALA A 195 1.06 16.19 -6.51
C ALA A 195 1.43 15.17 -7.62
N LEU A 196 2.69 14.69 -7.65
CA LEU A 196 3.10 13.64 -8.58
C LEU A 196 2.31 12.36 -8.30
N LEU A 197 2.25 11.92 -7.05
CA LEU A 197 1.49 10.73 -6.66
C LEU A 197 0.00 10.90 -6.96
N ALA A 198 -0.62 12.00 -6.55
CA ALA A 198 -2.02 12.27 -6.84
C ALA A 198 -2.33 12.27 -8.35
N GLY A 199 -1.41 12.82 -9.17
CA GLY A 199 -1.50 12.81 -10.62
C GLY A 199 -1.49 11.40 -11.24
N MET A 200 -0.93 10.40 -10.55
CA MET A 200 -0.88 9.02 -11.03
C MET A 200 -2.19 8.24 -10.82
N LEU A 201 -3.02 8.63 -9.85
CA LEU A 201 -4.20 7.86 -9.40
C LEU A 201 -5.16 7.42 -10.53
N PRO A 202 -5.44 8.21 -11.56
CA PRO A 202 -6.34 7.77 -12.62
C PRO A 202 -5.87 6.54 -13.39
N ASN A 203 -4.56 6.33 -13.48
CA ASN A 203 -3.95 5.15 -14.10
C ASN A 203 -2.49 4.99 -13.65
N PRO A 204 -2.24 4.42 -12.43
CA PRO A 204 -0.91 4.35 -11.84
C PRO A 204 0.13 3.59 -12.68
N ARG A 205 -0.34 2.62 -13.49
CA ARG A 205 0.56 1.87 -14.39
C ARG A 205 0.98 2.70 -15.60
N TYR A 206 0.08 3.53 -16.12
CA TYR A 206 0.38 4.40 -17.27
C TYR A 206 1.21 5.62 -16.86
N TYR A 207 0.89 6.25 -15.74
CA TYR A 207 1.59 7.43 -15.23
C TYR A 207 2.76 7.09 -14.30
N ASN A 208 3.28 5.87 -14.36
CA ASN A 208 4.42 5.44 -13.54
C ASN A 208 5.68 6.27 -13.91
N PRO A 209 6.27 7.04 -12.97
CA PRO A 209 7.37 7.94 -13.24
C PRO A 209 8.66 7.23 -13.64
N TYR A 210 8.84 5.97 -13.23
CA TYR A 210 9.97 5.16 -13.70
C TYR A 210 9.89 4.75 -15.17
N LYS A 211 8.67 4.72 -15.72
CA LYS A 211 8.43 4.31 -17.11
C LYS A 211 8.14 5.50 -18.02
N ARG A 212 7.45 6.54 -17.49
CA ARG A 212 6.96 7.70 -18.25
C ARG A 212 6.97 8.96 -17.40
N MET A 213 8.18 9.42 -17.04
CA MET A 213 8.35 10.62 -16.21
C MET A 213 7.68 11.85 -16.84
N ASP A 214 7.76 12.01 -18.17
CA ASP A 214 7.12 13.09 -18.90
C ASP A 214 5.60 13.15 -18.65
N LYS A 215 4.94 11.99 -18.69
CA LYS A 215 3.50 11.88 -18.45
C LYS A 215 3.12 12.08 -16.98
N ALA A 216 3.94 11.55 -16.08
CA ALA A 216 3.76 11.74 -14.65
C ALA A 216 3.90 13.23 -14.29
N ARG A 217 4.94 13.91 -14.83
CA ARG A 217 5.17 15.33 -14.59
C ARG A 217 4.06 16.20 -15.16
N GLN A 218 3.57 15.92 -16.35
CA GLN A 218 2.42 16.64 -16.94
C GLN A 218 1.18 16.55 -16.03
N ARG A 219 0.95 15.40 -15.40
CA ARG A 219 -0.15 15.24 -14.44
C ARG A 219 0.13 15.95 -13.12
N GLN A 220 1.36 15.91 -12.63
CA GLN A 220 1.79 16.66 -11.45
C GLN A 220 1.52 18.15 -11.61
N GLU A 221 1.96 18.73 -12.72
CA GLU A 221 1.76 20.15 -13.04
C GLU A 221 0.26 20.53 -13.06
N GLN A 222 -0.57 19.65 -13.62
CA GLN A 222 -2.02 19.85 -13.60
C GLN A 222 -2.61 19.83 -12.18
N VAL A 223 -2.13 18.92 -11.31
CA VAL A 223 -2.59 18.87 -9.91
C VAL A 223 -2.14 20.12 -9.16
N LEU A 224 -0.88 20.53 -9.29
CA LEU A 224 -0.35 21.75 -8.67
C LEU A 224 -1.13 22.98 -9.12
N PHE A 225 -1.39 23.10 -10.42
CA PHE A 225 -2.19 24.19 -10.96
C PHE A 225 -3.61 24.21 -10.37
N ASN A 226 -4.26 23.05 -10.28
CA ASN A 226 -5.60 22.95 -9.69
C ASN A 226 -5.59 23.31 -8.19
N MET A 227 -4.57 22.88 -7.44
CA MET A 227 -4.40 23.27 -6.03
C MET A 227 -4.22 24.78 -5.87
N PHE A 228 -3.45 25.41 -6.75
CA PHE A 228 -3.29 26.86 -6.79
C PHE A 228 -4.60 27.58 -7.10
N GLN A 229 -5.36 27.14 -8.11
CA GLN A 229 -6.67 27.68 -8.45
C GLN A 229 -7.68 27.53 -7.30
N ALA A 230 -7.60 26.44 -6.56
CA ALA A 230 -8.41 26.21 -5.36
C ALA A 230 -7.94 27.00 -4.13
N LYS A 231 -6.90 27.85 -4.26
CA LYS A 231 -6.30 28.65 -3.18
C LYS A 231 -5.76 27.82 -2.02
N LEU A 232 -5.31 26.61 -2.28
CA LEU A 232 -4.69 25.69 -1.32
C LEU A 232 -3.19 25.94 -1.17
N MET A 233 -2.62 26.84 -1.97
CA MET A 233 -1.23 27.29 -1.92
C MET A 233 -1.11 28.72 -2.43
N THR A 234 -0.09 29.43 -1.98
CA THR A 234 0.26 30.77 -2.47
C THR A 234 0.95 30.70 -3.84
N GLN A 235 1.10 31.86 -4.52
CA GLN A 235 1.84 31.96 -5.77
C GLN A 235 3.29 31.49 -5.62
N ASP A 236 3.94 31.87 -4.51
CA ASP A 236 5.34 31.49 -4.24
C ASP A 236 5.48 29.99 -3.99
N GLU A 237 4.57 29.40 -3.21
CA GLU A 237 4.54 27.96 -2.97
C GLU A 237 4.28 27.16 -4.26
N TYR A 238 3.41 27.68 -5.14
CA TYR A 238 3.17 27.09 -6.45
C TYR A 238 4.42 27.11 -7.32
N GLY A 239 5.11 28.27 -7.43
CA GLY A 239 6.37 28.37 -8.13
C GLY A 239 7.43 27.42 -7.60
N GLN A 240 7.63 27.41 -6.28
CA GLN A 240 8.56 26.49 -5.62
C GLN A 240 8.25 25.01 -5.91
N ALA A 241 6.97 24.63 -5.85
CA ALA A 241 6.56 23.24 -6.10
C ALA A 241 6.71 22.84 -7.58
N MET A 242 6.50 23.78 -8.51
CA MET A 242 6.72 23.54 -9.95
C MET A 242 8.21 23.37 -10.30
N ASP A 243 9.08 24.14 -9.66
CA ASP A 243 10.53 24.11 -9.92
C ASP A 243 11.25 23.02 -9.10
N ALA A 244 10.59 22.48 -8.07
CA ALA A 244 11.20 21.49 -7.20
C ALA A 244 11.60 20.23 -7.98
N PRO A 245 12.87 19.78 -7.86
CA PRO A 245 13.30 18.54 -8.46
C PRO A 245 12.66 17.35 -7.73
N VAL A 246 11.91 16.52 -8.44
CA VAL A 246 11.41 15.27 -7.88
C VAL A 246 12.45 14.19 -8.13
N LYS A 247 13.13 13.79 -7.05
CA LYS A 247 14.14 12.73 -7.07
C LYS A 247 13.48 11.40 -6.75
N LEU A 248 13.42 10.52 -7.74
CA LEU A 248 12.96 9.14 -7.52
C LEU A 248 14.06 8.31 -6.86
N ARG A 249 13.61 7.35 -6.05
CA ARG A 249 14.49 6.33 -5.49
C ARG A 249 15.14 5.51 -6.60
N GLU A 250 16.44 5.26 -6.51
CA GLU A 250 17.16 4.46 -7.50
C GLU A 250 16.72 3.00 -7.52
N ALA A 251 16.75 2.37 -8.71
CA ALA A 251 16.36 0.99 -8.88
C ALA A 251 17.21 0.00 -8.05
N SER A 252 18.52 0.29 -7.96
CA SER A 252 19.48 -0.48 -7.17
C SER A 252 19.22 -0.45 -5.67
N SER A 253 18.66 0.65 -5.16
CA SER A 253 18.33 0.83 -3.75
C SER A 253 16.90 0.40 -3.42
N ARG A 254 16.10 0.00 -4.41
CA ARG A 254 14.77 -0.55 -4.19
C ARG A 254 14.89 -1.94 -3.58
N ARG A 255 14.92 -1.99 -2.25
CA ARG A 255 14.90 -3.24 -1.48
C ARG A 255 13.59 -4.02 -1.62
N PHE A 256 12.65 -3.47 -2.36
CA PHE A 256 11.39 -4.06 -2.76
C PHE A 256 11.48 -4.49 -4.21
N ASP A 257 12.20 -5.54 -4.49
CA ASP A 257 12.01 -6.20 -5.76
C ASP A 257 10.63 -6.86 -5.73
N LEU A 258 9.69 -6.27 -6.46
CA LEU A 258 8.33 -6.83 -6.61
C LEU A 258 8.36 -8.22 -7.27
N SER A 259 9.49 -8.60 -7.88
CA SER A 259 9.73 -9.97 -8.33
C SER A 259 9.84 -10.95 -7.16
N MET A 260 10.15 -10.48 -5.94
CA MET A 260 10.11 -11.30 -4.73
C MET A 260 8.69 -11.73 -4.32
N LEU A 261 7.65 -11.08 -4.85
CA LEU A 261 6.25 -11.37 -4.53
C LEU A 261 5.73 -12.71 -5.09
N SER A 262 6.36 -13.21 -6.11
CA SER A 262 5.81 -14.36 -6.86
C SER A 262 6.22 -15.73 -6.31
N GLY A 263 6.77 -15.83 -5.09
CA GLY A 263 7.28 -17.11 -4.58
C GLY A 263 8.44 -17.65 -5.42
N GLY A 264 8.99 -16.79 -6.28
CA GLY A 264 10.01 -17.15 -7.26
C GLY A 264 11.38 -17.37 -6.60
N SER A 265 12.17 -18.18 -7.27
CA SER A 265 13.52 -18.63 -6.98
C SER A 265 14.58 -17.52 -6.80
N GLY A 266 14.19 -16.24 -6.73
CA GLY A 266 15.09 -15.08 -6.74
C GLY A 266 15.30 -14.38 -5.40
N ARG A 267 14.67 -14.82 -4.29
CA ARG A 267 14.94 -14.18 -2.99
C ARG A 267 16.36 -14.48 -2.53
N PRO A 268 17.12 -13.46 -2.06
CA PRO A 268 18.37 -13.68 -1.40
C PRO A 268 18.24 -14.70 -0.27
N CYS A 269 19.21 -15.56 -0.14
CA CYS A 269 19.12 -16.71 0.75
C CYS A 269 18.98 -16.32 2.23
N HIS A 270 19.69 -15.27 2.66
CA HIS A 270 19.58 -14.75 4.03
C HIS A 270 18.16 -14.25 4.36
N LEU A 271 17.43 -13.69 3.39
CA LEU A 271 16.03 -13.29 3.59
C LEU A 271 15.09 -14.49 3.70
N LYS A 272 15.38 -15.60 3.01
CA LYS A 272 14.63 -16.85 3.19
C LYS A 272 14.88 -17.46 4.56
N ALA A 273 16.12 -17.49 5.01
CA ALA A 273 16.44 -17.98 6.34
C ALA A 273 15.78 -17.14 7.44
N LEU A 274 15.80 -15.80 7.31
CA LEU A 274 15.10 -14.90 8.21
C LEU A 274 13.58 -15.14 8.21
N GLU A 275 12.99 -15.32 7.02
CA GLU A 275 11.57 -15.62 6.83
C GLU A 275 11.16 -16.89 7.59
N GLU A 276 11.91 -17.98 7.45
CA GLU A 276 11.65 -19.25 8.14
C GLU A 276 11.67 -19.09 9.67
N VAL A 277 12.66 -18.35 10.19
CA VAL A 277 12.72 -18.04 11.62
C VAL A 277 11.47 -17.26 12.06
N LEU A 278 11.11 -16.22 11.32
CA LEU A 278 9.97 -15.39 11.68
C LEU A 278 8.63 -16.13 11.56
N LEU A 279 8.49 -17.00 10.55
CA LEU A 279 7.31 -17.86 10.40
C LEU A 279 7.10 -18.77 11.62
N ALA A 280 8.17 -19.28 12.21
CA ALA A 280 8.08 -20.09 13.42
C ALA A 280 7.55 -19.30 14.64
N TYR A 281 7.80 -17.97 14.70
CA TYR A 281 7.36 -17.14 15.82
C TYR A 281 5.97 -16.50 15.64
N VAL A 282 5.68 -15.95 14.45
CA VAL A 282 4.48 -15.14 14.24
C VAL A 282 3.47 -15.81 13.31
N GLY A 283 3.84 -16.90 12.68
CA GLY A 283 3.05 -17.61 11.69
C GLY A 283 2.88 -16.85 10.37
N GLU A 284 2.31 -17.51 9.39
CA GLU A 284 2.12 -16.95 8.03
C GLU A 284 1.22 -15.71 8.04
N TYR A 285 0.09 -15.77 8.75
CA TYR A 285 -0.83 -14.65 8.84
C TYR A 285 -0.19 -13.44 9.53
N GLY A 286 0.55 -13.67 10.62
CA GLY A 286 1.28 -12.63 11.33
C GLY A 286 2.29 -11.93 10.44
N LEU A 287 3.15 -12.72 9.79
CA LEU A 287 4.25 -12.18 9.00
C LEU A 287 3.79 -11.43 7.75
N TYR A 288 2.78 -11.95 7.03
CA TYR A 288 2.43 -11.40 5.71
C TYR A 288 1.22 -10.48 5.69
N ARG A 289 0.43 -10.43 6.78
CA ARG A 289 -0.88 -9.75 6.72
C ARG A 289 -1.22 -8.85 7.91
N GLN A 290 -0.55 -9.00 9.06
CA GLN A 290 -0.90 -8.20 10.25
C GLN A 290 -0.23 -6.83 10.30
N GLY A 291 0.78 -6.57 9.46
CA GLY A 291 1.51 -5.29 9.51
C GLY A 291 2.29 -5.14 10.82
N LEU A 292 3.03 -6.18 11.20
CA LEU A 292 3.83 -6.19 12.42
C LEU A 292 5.10 -5.37 12.23
N THR A 293 5.54 -4.68 13.28
CA THR A 293 6.91 -4.18 13.39
C THR A 293 7.71 -5.18 14.21
N ILE A 294 8.67 -5.86 13.58
CA ILE A 294 9.47 -6.92 14.16
C ILE A 294 10.91 -6.44 14.31
N ARG A 295 11.37 -6.28 15.53
CA ARG A 295 12.75 -5.93 15.81
C ARG A 295 13.56 -7.20 16.06
N THR A 296 14.62 -7.39 15.29
CA THR A 296 15.52 -8.55 15.39
C THR A 296 16.79 -8.19 16.17
N THR A 297 17.58 -9.18 16.46
CA THR A 297 18.94 -9.02 17.03
C THR A 297 20.01 -8.84 15.95
N ILE A 298 19.64 -8.88 14.66
CA ILE A 298 20.53 -8.70 13.52
C ILE A 298 21.14 -7.31 13.56
N ASP A 299 22.43 -7.21 13.27
CA ASP A 299 23.13 -5.97 13.00
C ASP A 299 23.23 -5.79 11.49
N LYS A 300 22.60 -4.73 10.98
CA LYS A 300 22.51 -4.49 9.55
C LYS A 300 23.88 -4.29 8.88
N SER A 301 24.83 -3.66 9.56
CA SER A 301 26.17 -3.44 9.03
C SER A 301 26.96 -4.74 8.87
N LEU A 302 26.83 -5.64 9.85
CA LEU A 302 27.41 -6.98 9.77
C LEU A 302 26.72 -7.83 8.70
N GLN A 303 25.39 -7.72 8.58
CA GLN A 303 24.62 -8.41 7.56
C GLN A 303 25.01 -7.96 6.14
N ASP A 304 25.09 -6.66 5.92
CA ASP A 304 25.49 -6.09 4.62
C ASP A 304 26.94 -6.47 4.28
N GLY A 305 27.84 -6.48 5.27
CA GLY A 305 29.23 -6.94 5.11
C GLY A 305 29.32 -8.44 4.76
N LEU A 306 28.53 -9.27 5.41
CA LEU A 306 28.47 -10.71 5.12
C LEU A 306 27.98 -10.98 3.69
N ILE A 307 26.98 -10.22 3.23
CA ILE A 307 26.47 -10.31 1.85
C ILE A 307 27.53 -9.86 0.85
N ALA A 308 28.21 -8.75 1.11
CA ALA A 308 29.23 -8.20 0.21
C ALA A 308 30.45 -9.12 0.08
N SER A 309 30.78 -9.87 1.12
CA SER A 309 31.89 -10.82 1.14
C SER A 309 31.58 -12.18 0.51
N SER A 310 30.29 -12.46 0.25
CA SER A 310 29.88 -13.70 -0.42
C SER A 310 30.05 -13.54 -1.94
N PRO A 311 30.95 -14.26 -2.61
CA PRO A 311 31.11 -14.16 -4.05
C PRO A 311 29.80 -14.64 -4.72
N THR A 312 29.12 -13.69 -5.39
CA THR A 312 27.97 -13.89 -6.26
C THR A 312 26.94 -14.92 -5.74
N GLY A 313 26.12 -14.46 -4.80
CA GLY A 313 25.05 -15.28 -4.20
C GLY A 313 23.87 -15.59 -5.13
N THR A 314 24.10 -16.14 -6.30
CA THR A 314 23.07 -16.79 -7.08
C THR A 314 23.05 -18.27 -6.73
N VAL A 315 22.30 -18.61 -5.69
CA VAL A 315 21.83 -19.99 -5.52
C VAL A 315 21.07 -20.34 -6.80
N SER A 316 21.41 -21.44 -7.43
CA SER A 316 20.71 -21.93 -8.61
C SER A 316 19.20 -21.85 -8.41
N PRO A 317 18.41 -21.39 -9.40
CA PRO A 317 16.96 -21.31 -9.26
C PRO A 317 16.39 -22.67 -8.83
N GLY A 318 15.77 -22.72 -7.66
CA GLY A 318 15.14 -23.94 -7.12
C GLY A 318 15.92 -24.70 -6.04
N ALA A 319 17.17 -24.39 -5.77
CA ALA A 319 17.87 -24.99 -4.63
C ALA A 319 17.45 -24.33 -3.31
N VAL A 320 16.83 -25.08 -2.41
CA VAL A 320 16.63 -24.65 -1.01
C VAL A 320 17.93 -24.97 -0.30
N PRO A 321 18.62 -24.00 0.30
CA PRO A 321 19.84 -24.30 1.05
C PRO A 321 19.51 -25.15 2.27
N ASP A 322 20.28 -26.20 2.49
CA ASP A 322 20.09 -27.10 3.62
C ASP A 322 20.65 -26.53 4.93
N ARG A 323 21.50 -25.52 4.84
CA ARG A 323 22.25 -24.96 5.98
C ARG A 323 22.26 -23.44 5.98
N ALA A 324 22.33 -22.87 7.16
CA ALA A 324 22.53 -21.44 7.39
C ALA A 324 23.84 -21.18 8.13
N LEU A 325 24.49 -20.08 7.74
CA LEU A 325 25.64 -19.53 8.44
C LEU A 325 25.14 -18.43 9.36
N LEU A 326 25.42 -18.52 10.64
CA LEU A 326 25.03 -17.56 11.67
C LEU A 326 26.25 -16.89 12.27
N ILE A 327 26.25 -15.58 12.39
CA ILE A 327 27.18 -14.82 13.20
C ILE A 327 26.47 -14.55 14.52
N LYS A 328 27.05 -15.04 15.64
CA LYS A 328 26.50 -14.88 16.98
C LYS A 328 27.43 -14.02 17.86
N GLU A 329 26.84 -13.28 18.75
CA GLU A 329 27.48 -12.62 19.88
C GLU A 329 26.77 -13.10 21.14
N GLY A 330 27.44 -13.97 21.92
CA GLY A 330 26.77 -14.69 22.99
C GLY A 330 25.63 -15.58 22.46
N ASN A 331 24.42 -15.40 22.98
CA ASN A 331 23.24 -16.14 22.54
C ASN A 331 22.46 -15.44 21.41
N GLU A 332 22.88 -14.26 20.96
CA GLU A 332 22.16 -13.50 19.97
C GLU A 332 22.74 -13.65 18.55
N VAL A 333 21.89 -13.85 17.56
CA VAL A 333 22.28 -13.88 16.16
C VAL A 333 22.42 -12.43 15.66
N ARG A 334 23.59 -12.10 15.13
CA ARG A 334 23.92 -10.76 14.60
C ARG A 334 23.83 -10.65 13.09
N ALA A 335 24.10 -11.75 12.39
CA ALA A 335 23.93 -11.84 10.95
C ALA A 335 23.70 -13.30 10.55
N LEU A 336 23.10 -13.49 9.37
CA LEU A 336 22.83 -14.81 8.82
C LEU A 336 22.96 -14.84 7.29
N SER A 337 23.44 -15.95 6.78
CA SER A 337 23.55 -16.23 5.35
C SER A 337 23.23 -17.70 5.10
N CYS A 338 23.24 -18.10 3.85
CA CYS A 338 23.12 -19.52 3.51
C CYS A 338 24.47 -20.09 3.13
N GLU A 339 24.70 -21.33 3.51
CA GLU A 339 25.87 -22.06 3.09
C GLU A 339 25.68 -22.53 1.64
N GLY A 340 26.58 -22.14 0.75
CA GLY A 340 26.57 -22.53 -0.66
C GLY A 340 27.89 -22.31 -1.38
N HIS A 341 28.91 -21.78 -0.69
CA HIS A 341 30.25 -21.52 -1.25
C HIS A 341 31.39 -21.81 -0.28
N GLU A 342 32.53 -22.15 -0.84
CA GLU A 342 33.78 -22.40 -0.14
C GLU A 342 34.14 -21.27 0.80
N ASP A 343 34.00 -21.52 2.12
CA ASP A 343 34.50 -20.74 3.26
C ASP A 343 34.25 -19.20 3.23
N PRO A 344 33.00 -18.72 3.16
CA PRO A 344 32.71 -17.29 3.28
C PRO A 344 33.09 -16.73 4.65
N ALA A 345 33.17 -17.58 5.65
CA ALA A 345 33.52 -17.24 7.02
C ALA A 345 34.95 -16.74 7.19
N ARG A 346 35.90 -17.36 6.52
CA ARG A 346 37.30 -16.94 6.56
C ARG A 346 37.52 -15.60 5.92
N PHE A 347 36.86 -15.36 4.80
CA PHE A 347 37.00 -14.10 4.09
C PHE A 347 36.38 -12.93 4.86
N PHE A 348 35.20 -13.15 5.45
CA PHE A 348 34.48 -12.12 6.22
C PHE A 348 35.24 -11.73 7.49
N LEU A 349 35.73 -12.70 8.26
CA LEU A 349 36.53 -12.44 9.47
C LEU A 349 37.83 -11.73 9.15
N SER A 350 38.45 -12.00 7.99
CA SER A 350 39.66 -11.32 7.55
C SER A 350 39.39 -9.87 7.08
N SER A 351 38.22 -9.58 6.58
CA SER A 351 37.82 -8.23 6.10
C SER A 351 37.46 -7.26 7.22
N LEU A 352 37.12 -7.76 8.42
CA LEU A 352 36.85 -6.95 9.61
C LEU A 352 38.11 -6.36 10.27
N GLY A 353 39.32 -6.66 9.75
CA GLY A 353 40.59 -6.03 10.13
C GLY A 353 41.11 -6.31 11.53
N THR A 354 40.30 -6.84 12.44
CA THR A 354 40.67 -7.35 13.75
C THR A 354 39.73 -8.50 14.12
N PRO A 355 40.22 -9.66 14.56
CA PRO A 355 39.35 -10.71 15.07
C PRO A 355 38.68 -10.19 16.35
N ASN A 356 37.46 -9.73 16.21
CA ASN A 356 36.65 -9.41 17.38
C ASN A 356 36.24 -10.74 18.00
N LEU A 357 36.91 -11.14 19.05
CA LEU A 357 36.70 -12.39 19.79
C LEU A 357 35.27 -12.55 20.35
N ALA A 358 34.41 -11.53 20.16
CA ALA A 358 33.02 -11.54 20.61
C ALA A 358 32.07 -12.28 19.66
N TYR A 359 32.48 -12.54 18.40
CA TYR A 359 31.59 -13.17 17.42
C TYR A 359 31.95 -14.65 17.21
N GLU A 360 30.95 -15.49 17.33
CA GLU A 360 31.01 -16.92 17.03
C GLU A 360 30.31 -17.21 15.71
N LEU A 361 30.96 -17.97 14.84
CA LEU A 361 30.41 -18.40 13.57
C LEU A 361 29.90 -19.83 13.71
N ILE A 362 28.60 -20.03 13.45
CA ILE A 362 27.97 -21.35 13.57
C ILE A 362 27.29 -21.70 12.25
N VAL A 363 27.55 -22.92 11.78
CA VAL A 363 26.83 -23.52 10.64
C VAL A 363 25.74 -24.42 11.19
N VAL A 364 24.51 -24.18 10.82
CA VAL A 364 23.36 -24.94 11.30
C VAL A 364 22.46 -25.41 10.17
N PRO A 365 21.85 -26.60 10.26
CA PRO A 365 20.81 -27.01 9.33
C PRO A 365 19.61 -26.07 9.43
N LEU A 366 19.03 -25.66 8.31
CA LEU A 366 17.81 -24.84 8.29
C LEU A 366 16.65 -25.54 9.01
N GLU A 367 16.61 -26.87 8.95
CA GLU A 367 15.63 -27.66 9.67
C GLU A 367 15.71 -27.51 11.19
N ALA A 368 16.89 -27.31 11.73
CA ALA A 368 17.07 -27.06 13.18
C ALA A 368 16.52 -25.69 13.60
N ILE A 369 16.58 -24.70 12.70
CA ILE A 369 15.92 -23.38 12.91
C ILE A 369 14.40 -23.55 12.89
N ARG A 370 13.86 -24.27 11.90
CA ARG A 370 12.42 -24.56 11.79
C ARG A 370 11.86 -25.31 13.01
N LYS A 371 12.63 -26.23 13.56
CA LYS A 371 12.22 -27.03 14.74
C LYS A 371 12.47 -26.32 16.07
N ASN A 372 12.94 -25.07 16.04
CA ASN A 372 13.27 -24.31 17.24
C ASN A 372 14.34 -24.99 18.14
N GLU A 373 15.16 -25.86 17.55
CA GLU A 373 16.26 -26.57 18.23
C GLU A 373 17.44 -25.64 18.53
N ILE A 374 17.46 -24.47 17.85
CA ILE A 374 18.43 -23.40 18.11
C ILE A 374 17.65 -22.27 18.79
N ILE A 375 18.09 -21.92 19.99
CA ILE A 375 17.55 -20.77 20.73
C ILE A 375 18.00 -19.50 19.99
N VAL A 376 17.17 -19.04 19.05
CA VAL A 376 17.22 -17.67 18.53
C VAL A 376 16.44 -16.83 19.53
N PRO A 377 17.00 -15.80 20.14
CA PRO A 377 16.25 -14.92 21.05
C PRO A 377 14.99 -14.43 20.35
N GLN A 378 13.85 -14.50 21.05
CA GLN A 378 12.56 -14.10 20.48
C GLN A 378 12.63 -12.66 20.00
N PRO A 379 12.26 -12.36 18.74
CA PRO A 379 12.17 -11.00 18.27
C PRO A 379 11.09 -10.25 19.05
N SER A 380 11.33 -9.00 19.40
CA SER A 380 10.27 -8.16 19.96
C SER A 380 9.27 -7.82 18.85
N VAL A 381 8.01 -8.16 19.06
CA VAL A 381 6.95 -7.94 18.10
C VAL A 381 5.98 -6.91 18.66
N THR A 382 5.79 -5.82 17.94
CA THR A 382 4.75 -4.83 18.25
C THR A 382 3.65 -4.89 17.19
N LYS A 383 2.40 -4.93 17.64
CA LYS A 383 1.24 -4.77 16.76
C LYS A 383 1.12 -3.29 16.39
N PRO A 384 0.58 -2.95 15.21
CA PRO A 384 0.21 -1.58 14.92
C PRO A 384 -0.68 -1.07 16.06
N ALA A 385 -0.46 0.17 16.51
CA ALA A 385 -1.22 0.77 17.60
C ALA A 385 -2.73 0.62 17.30
N ALA A 386 -3.41 -0.14 18.12
CA ALA A 386 -4.85 -0.10 18.17
C ALA A 386 -5.22 1.29 18.67
N ASP A 387 -6.18 1.94 18.00
CA ASP A 387 -6.66 3.28 18.23
C ASP A 387 -6.37 3.83 19.63
N ALA A 388 -5.69 4.98 19.71
CA ALA A 388 -5.77 5.82 20.88
C ALA A 388 -7.28 6.09 21.10
N PRO A 389 -7.80 5.94 22.33
CA PRO A 389 -9.20 6.20 22.61
C PRO A 389 -9.51 7.64 22.16
N SER A 390 -10.56 7.78 21.36
CA SER A 390 -11.12 9.07 21.00
C SER A 390 -11.35 9.84 22.30
N GLU A 391 -10.70 11.01 22.44
CA GLU A 391 -10.96 11.90 23.56
C GLU A 391 -12.48 12.14 23.69
N PRO A 392 -13.04 12.06 24.89
CA PRO A 392 -14.44 12.37 25.09
C PRO A 392 -14.67 13.83 24.72
N GLY A 393 -15.62 14.06 23.82
CA GLY A 393 -16.00 15.37 23.34
C GLY A 393 -16.17 16.35 24.50
N SER A 394 -15.45 17.48 24.44
CA SER A 394 -15.78 18.66 25.23
C SER A 394 -17.09 19.22 24.68
N GLU A 395 -18.19 18.84 25.33
CA GLU A 395 -19.38 19.69 25.35
C GLU A 395 -18.96 21.07 25.83
N ARG A 396 -19.05 22.05 24.96
CA ARG A 396 -19.17 23.45 25.36
C ARG A 396 -20.42 24.04 24.75
N GLN A 397 -21.16 24.56 25.66
CA GLN A 397 -22.35 25.41 25.63
C GLN A 397 -22.41 26.38 24.44
#